data_3ad543fee90f87612ef9a7f67ef28179
#
_entry.id   3ad543fee90f87612ef9a7f67ef28179
#
_cell.length_a   1.000
_cell.length_b   1.000
_cell.length_c   1.000
_cell.angle_alpha   90.00
_cell.angle_beta   90.00
_cell.angle_gamma   90.00
#
_symmetry.space_group_name_H-M   'P 1'
#
loop_
_entity.id
_entity.type
_entity.pdbx_description
1 polymer ?
#
loop_
_entity_poly.entity_id
_entity_poly.type
_entity_poly.pdbx_seq_one_letter_code
_entity_poly.pdbx_strand_id
1 'polypeptide(L)'
;LRPTIENGTRRTPAEIRTLLEGAAADLAASTARARQRGLGTQVDITLGGTPYRFTLGAMLVHVTTHGMHHRAQCLNMLRRLAVPGVSDQLPDLDALEWQLKAGVAPTAG
;
A
#
# COMPACT_ATOMS: atom_id res chain seq x y z
N LEU A 1 12.84 8.50 -9.91
CA LEU A 1 11.39 8.73 -9.84
C LEU A 1 10.68 7.88 -10.88
N ARG A 2 9.74 7.05 -10.44
CA ARG A 2 8.86 6.33 -11.37
C ARG A 2 7.91 7.33 -12.03
N PRO A 3 7.64 7.18 -13.33
CA PRO A 3 6.63 8.01 -13.99
C PRO A 3 5.25 7.77 -13.36
N THR A 4 4.43 8.80 -13.35
CA THR A 4 3.04 8.69 -12.90
C THR A 4 2.29 7.68 -13.78
N ILE A 5 1.67 6.68 -13.16
CA ILE A 5 0.91 5.65 -13.86
C ILE A 5 -0.56 6.06 -14.10
N GLU A 6 -1.00 7.14 -13.47
CA GLU A 6 -2.34 7.71 -13.59
C GLU A 6 -2.44 8.61 -14.82
N ASN A 7 -2.31 8.03 -16.00
CA ASN A 7 -2.30 8.78 -17.27
C ASN A 7 -3.46 8.41 -18.19
N GLY A 8 -4.48 7.71 -17.69
CA GLY A 8 -5.60 7.25 -18.49
C GLY A 8 -5.30 6.08 -19.43
N THR A 9 -4.09 5.57 -19.43
CA THR A 9 -3.72 4.40 -20.25
C THR A 9 -4.40 3.16 -19.71
N ARG A 10 -5.13 2.44 -20.55
CA ARG A 10 -5.66 1.12 -20.21
C ARG A 10 -4.53 0.13 -20.04
N ARG A 11 -4.62 -0.66 -18.97
CA ARG A 11 -3.64 -1.72 -18.66
C ARG A 11 -4.34 -3.04 -18.48
N THR A 12 -3.67 -4.11 -18.86
CA THR A 12 -4.15 -5.48 -18.60
C THR A 12 -3.97 -5.82 -17.12
N PRO A 13 -4.73 -6.80 -16.58
CA PRO A 13 -4.50 -7.29 -15.22
C PRO A 13 -3.06 -7.76 -14.96
N ALA A 14 -2.41 -8.37 -15.96
CA ALA A 14 -1.02 -8.80 -15.85
C ALA A 14 -0.06 -7.61 -15.72
N GLU A 15 -0.27 -6.56 -16.50
CA GLU A 15 0.51 -5.31 -16.38
C GLU A 15 0.32 -4.63 -15.03
N ILE A 16 -0.91 -4.59 -14.52
CA ILE A 16 -1.21 -4.04 -13.19
C ILE A 16 -0.52 -4.85 -12.10
N ARG A 17 -0.52 -6.18 -12.20
CA ARG A 17 0.20 -7.05 -11.27
C ARG A 17 1.69 -6.75 -11.24
N THR A 18 2.33 -6.64 -12.42
CA THR A 18 3.75 -6.32 -12.52
C THR A 18 4.09 -4.97 -11.89
N LEU A 19 3.25 -3.95 -12.11
CA LEU A 19 3.42 -2.64 -11.49
C LEU A 19 3.27 -2.71 -9.97
N LEU A 20 2.30 -3.48 -9.47
CA LEU A 20 2.06 -3.65 -8.05
C LEU A 20 3.21 -4.38 -7.36
N GLU A 21 3.73 -5.45 -7.97
CA GLU A 21 4.88 -6.20 -7.46
C GLU A 21 6.12 -5.29 -7.39
N GLY A 22 6.36 -4.48 -8.40
CA GLY A 22 7.44 -3.49 -8.40
C GLY A 22 7.27 -2.44 -7.31
N ALA A 23 6.07 -1.92 -7.13
CA ALA A 23 5.78 -0.95 -6.07
C ALA A 23 5.95 -1.56 -4.68
N ALA A 24 5.54 -2.81 -4.48
CA ALA A 24 5.74 -3.53 -3.21
C ALA A 24 7.23 -3.72 -2.89
N ALA A 25 8.03 -4.09 -3.87
CA ALA A 25 9.48 -4.22 -3.71
C ALA A 25 10.14 -2.87 -3.35
N ASP A 26 9.74 -1.79 -4.01
CA ASP A 26 10.23 -0.44 -3.72
C ASP A 26 9.85 0.01 -2.30
N LEU A 27 8.63 -0.27 -1.88
CA LEU A 27 8.16 0.06 -0.54
C LEU A 27 8.95 -0.71 0.52
N ALA A 28 9.19 -2.00 0.32
CA ALA A 28 10.00 -2.82 1.23
C ALA A 28 11.43 -2.27 1.36
N ALA A 29 12.08 -1.93 0.25
CA ALA A 29 13.40 -1.35 0.23
C ALA A 29 13.44 0.04 0.91
N SER A 30 12.44 0.87 0.66
CA SER A 30 12.30 2.20 1.28
C SER A 30 12.08 2.10 2.79
N THR A 31 11.28 1.13 3.23
CA THR A 31 11.04 0.86 4.65
C THR A 31 12.33 0.43 5.36
N ALA A 32 13.11 -0.45 4.73
CA ALA A 32 14.41 -0.87 5.27
C ALA A 32 15.37 0.31 5.42
N ARG A 33 15.47 1.16 4.41
CA ARG A 33 16.28 2.39 4.47
C ARG A 33 15.81 3.36 5.55
N ALA A 34 14.50 3.54 5.69
CA ALA A 34 13.92 4.41 6.72
C ALA A 34 14.25 3.91 8.13
N ARG A 35 14.20 2.61 8.35
CA ARG A 35 14.59 1.99 9.63
C ARG A 35 16.06 2.22 9.95
N GLN A 36 16.94 2.09 8.95
CA GLN A 36 18.39 2.34 9.13
C GLN A 36 18.68 3.80 9.46
N ARG A 37 17.98 4.73 8.80
CA ARG A 37 18.15 6.17 9.07
C ARG A 37 17.53 6.63 10.38
N GLY A 38 16.55 5.89 10.91
CA GLY A 38 15.75 6.23 12.07
C GLY A 38 14.41 6.88 11.68
N LEU A 39 13.34 6.39 12.27
CA LEU A 39 11.97 6.82 11.93
C LEU A 39 11.67 8.27 12.31
N GLY A 40 12.44 8.85 13.24
CA GLY A 40 12.37 10.26 13.61
C GLY A 40 13.09 11.20 12.66
N THR A 41 13.83 10.67 11.67
CA THR A 41 14.55 11.50 10.68
C THR A 41 13.56 12.37 9.91
N GLN A 42 13.85 13.65 9.84
CA GLN A 42 13.02 14.62 9.12
C GLN A 42 13.47 14.72 7.66
N VAL A 43 12.49 14.85 6.77
CA VAL A 43 12.70 15.07 5.34
C VAL A 43 11.81 16.21 4.87
N ASP A 44 12.33 17.02 3.97
CA ASP A 44 11.60 18.13 3.38
C ASP A 44 11.01 17.70 2.04
N ILE A 45 9.72 17.95 1.87
CA ILE A 45 8.95 17.60 0.66
C ILE A 45 8.15 18.82 0.25
N THR A 46 8.14 19.13 -1.04
CA THR A 46 7.30 20.17 -1.60
C THR A 46 6.04 19.56 -2.20
N LEU A 47 4.90 19.98 -1.70
CA LEU A 47 3.58 19.57 -2.20
C LEU A 47 2.80 20.79 -2.67
N GLY A 48 2.37 20.79 -3.91
CA GLY A 48 1.63 21.90 -4.49
C GLY A 48 2.36 23.25 -4.41
N GLY A 49 3.69 23.24 -4.47
CA GLY A 49 4.52 24.43 -4.35
C GLY A 49 4.83 24.85 -2.92
N THR A 50 4.27 24.19 -1.91
CA THR A 50 4.50 24.50 -0.49
C THR A 50 5.47 23.50 0.12
N PRO A 51 6.54 23.95 0.79
CA PRO A 51 7.48 23.06 1.48
C PRO A 51 6.89 22.57 2.81
N TYR A 52 7.02 21.30 3.07
CA TYR A 52 6.63 20.64 4.33
C TYR A 52 7.78 19.81 4.86
N ARG A 53 7.77 19.62 6.16
CA ARG A 53 8.73 18.76 6.85
C ARG A 53 8.02 17.64 7.57
N PHE A 54 8.37 16.39 7.22
CA PHE A 54 7.78 15.19 7.80
C PHE A 54 8.86 14.30 8.39
N THR A 55 8.48 13.44 9.33
CA THR A 55 9.35 12.33 9.75
C THR A 55 9.17 11.12 8.84
N LEU A 56 10.21 10.31 8.70
CA LEU A 56 10.11 9.06 7.94
C LEU A 56 9.04 8.12 8.50
N GLY A 57 8.87 8.08 9.83
CA GLY A 57 7.83 7.29 10.46
C GLY A 57 6.42 7.74 10.08
N ALA A 58 6.16 9.05 10.09
CA ALA A 58 4.87 9.59 9.66
C ALA A 58 4.57 9.28 8.18
N MET A 59 5.59 9.34 7.33
CA MET A 59 5.45 9.00 5.92
C MET A 59 5.09 7.52 5.73
N LEU A 60 5.71 6.61 6.48
CA LEU A 60 5.40 5.18 6.42
C LEU A 60 3.98 4.89 6.89
N VAL A 61 3.54 5.51 7.98
CA VAL A 61 2.15 5.41 8.45
C VAL A 61 1.19 5.91 7.38
N HIS A 62 1.47 7.06 6.77
CA HIS A 62 0.65 7.61 5.69
C HIS A 62 0.52 6.65 4.51
N VAL A 63 1.63 6.13 4.00
CA VAL A 63 1.61 5.19 2.86
C VAL A 63 0.79 3.95 3.18
N THR A 64 0.92 3.41 4.38
CA THR A 64 0.20 2.22 4.81
C THR A 64 -1.31 2.47 4.90
N THR A 65 -1.72 3.54 5.58
CA THR A 65 -3.14 3.86 5.78
C THR A 65 -3.81 4.32 4.48
N HIS A 66 -3.13 5.14 3.70
CA HIS A 66 -3.62 5.61 2.40
C HIS A 66 -3.77 4.45 1.40
N GLY A 67 -2.79 3.55 1.36
CA GLY A 67 -2.86 2.34 0.54
C GLY A 67 -4.02 1.42 0.95
N MET A 68 -4.29 1.29 2.24
CA MET A 68 -5.44 0.52 2.73
C MET A 68 -6.76 1.15 2.29
N HIS A 69 -6.87 2.48 2.33
CA HIS A 69 -8.04 3.21 1.87
C HIS A 69 -8.34 2.91 0.40
N HIS A 70 -7.34 3.00 -0.48
CA HIS A 70 -7.51 2.69 -1.90
C HIS A 70 -7.82 1.23 -2.16
N ARG A 71 -7.20 0.29 -1.44
CA ARG A 71 -7.54 -1.13 -1.56
C ARG A 71 -8.99 -1.40 -1.16
N ALA A 72 -9.47 -0.77 -0.10
CA ALA A 72 -10.88 -0.89 0.30
C ALA A 72 -11.82 -0.36 -0.77
N GLN A 73 -11.49 0.75 -1.42
CA GLN A 73 -12.26 1.28 -2.55
C GLN A 73 -12.30 0.29 -3.72
N CYS A 74 -11.16 -0.30 -4.09
CA CYS A 74 -11.09 -1.32 -5.15
C CYS A 74 -11.96 -2.54 -4.82
N LEU A 75 -11.89 -3.04 -3.59
CA LEU A 75 -12.72 -4.17 -3.16
C LEU A 75 -14.21 -3.85 -3.20
N ASN A 76 -14.60 -2.64 -2.80
CA ASN A 76 -15.99 -2.20 -2.89
C ASN A 76 -16.48 -2.14 -4.34
N MET A 77 -15.65 -1.65 -5.26
CA MET A 77 -15.98 -1.65 -6.68
C MET A 77 -16.15 -3.07 -7.22
N LEU A 78 -15.27 -3.99 -6.86
CA LEU A 78 -15.38 -5.40 -7.26
C LEU A 78 -16.64 -6.08 -6.70
N ARG A 79 -17.01 -5.78 -5.44
CA ARG A 79 -18.26 -6.27 -4.85
C ARG A 79 -19.49 -5.75 -5.60
N ARG A 80 -19.50 -4.49 -5.99
CA ARG A 80 -20.59 -3.87 -6.77
C ARG A 80 -20.74 -4.47 -8.16
N LEU A 81 -19.65 -4.93 -8.77
CA LEU A 81 -19.70 -5.64 -10.05
C LEU A 81 -20.37 -7.01 -9.94
N ALA A 82 -20.45 -7.57 -8.74
CA ALA A 82 -21.12 -8.82 -8.43
C ALA A 82 -20.73 -9.97 -9.38
N VAL A 83 -19.43 -10.13 -9.63
CA VAL A 83 -18.93 -11.18 -10.53
C VAL A 83 -19.00 -12.52 -9.82
N PRO A 84 -19.78 -13.51 -10.36
CA PRO A 84 -19.89 -14.83 -9.75
C PRO A 84 -18.52 -15.52 -9.58
N GLY A 85 -18.30 -16.12 -8.41
CA GLY A 85 -17.04 -16.81 -8.09
C GLY A 85 -15.85 -15.90 -7.82
N VAL A 86 -16.01 -14.58 -7.88
CA VAL A 86 -14.99 -13.59 -7.60
C VAL A 86 -15.40 -12.67 -6.45
N SER A 87 -16.55 -12.00 -6.58
CA SER A 87 -16.98 -10.99 -5.60
C SER A 87 -17.29 -11.55 -4.21
N ASP A 88 -17.63 -12.83 -4.13
CA ASP A 88 -17.88 -13.56 -2.88
C ASP A 88 -16.60 -14.12 -2.22
N GLN A 89 -15.48 -14.08 -2.94
CA GLN A 89 -14.16 -14.57 -2.47
C GLN A 89 -13.15 -13.46 -2.23
N LEU A 90 -13.59 -12.21 -2.18
CA LEU A 90 -12.67 -11.08 -1.96
C LEU A 90 -12.12 -11.12 -0.52
N PRO A 91 -10.82 -10.81 -0.36
CA PRO A 91 -10.20 -10.80 0.95
C PRO A 91 -10.73 -9.67 1.83
N ASP A 92 -10.74 -9.90 3.13
CA ASP A 92 -10.87 -8.83 4.11
C ASP A 92 -9.54 -8.11 4.31
N LEU A 93 -9.62 -6.79 4.54
CA LEU A 93 -8.44 -5.97 4.82
C LEU A 93 -8.21 -5.88 6.34
N ASP A 94 -8.22 -7.01 7.01
CA ASP A 94 -7.99 -7.10 8.44
C ASP A 94 -6.53 -7.48 8.71
N ALA A 95 -5.78 -6.57 9.31
CA ALA A 95 -4.37 -6.77 9.61
C ALA A 95 -4.16 -7.88 10.65
N LEU A 96 -5.08 -8.06 11.58
CA LEU A 96 -4.99 -9.12 12.59
C LEU A 96 -5.22 -10.50 11.96
N GLU A 97 -6.23 -10.61 11.11
CA GLU A 97 -6.50 -11.84 10.37
C GLU A 97 -5.33 -12.19 9.45
N TRP A 98 -4.75 -11.19 8.79
CA TRP A 98 -3.55 -11.39 7.98
C TRP A 98 -2.39 -11.94 8.82
N GLN A 99 -2.14 -11.39 10.01
CA GLN A 99 -1.08 -11.89 10.89
C GLN A 99 -1.31 -13.33 11.31
N LEU A 100 -2.54 -13.71 11.60
CA LEU A 100 -2.90 -15.09 11.94
C LEU A 100 -2.64 -16.03 10.77
N LYS A 101 -3.12 -15.69 9.58
CA LYS A 101 -2.94 -16.50 8.37
C LYS A 101 -1.49 -16.61 7.93
N ALA A 102 -0.70 -15.56 8.09
CA ALA A 102 0.73 -15.54 7.76
C ALA A 102 1.60 -16.21 8.83
N GLY A 103 1.05 -16.60 9.97
CA GLY A 103 1.78 -17.23 11.05
C GLY A 103 2.75 -16.30 11.78
N VAL A 104 2.57 -14.98 11.66
CA VAL A 104 3.43 -13.99 12.32
C VAL A 104 2.87 -13.49 13.65
N ALA A 105 1.61 -13.79 13.96
CA ALA A 105 1.03 -13.50 15.26
C ALA A 105 1.36 -14.63 16.23
N PRO A 106 2.00 -14.37 17.38
CA PRO A 106 2.22 -15.38 18.37
C PRO A 106 0.91 -15.83 19.02
N THR A 107 0.82 -17.13 19.32
CA THR A 107 -0.32 -17.64 20.09
C THR A 107 -0.21 -17.19 21.56
N ALA A 108 -1.33 -16.78 22.13
CA ALA A 108 -1.38 -16.44 23.54
C ALA A 108 -1.39 -17.70 24.41
N GLY A 109 -0.58 -17.73 25.40
CA GLY A 109 -0.50 -18.82 26.37
C GLY A 109 0.48 -19.90 26.09
#